data_a8a6f786218a835175d1fa8985577b4f
#
_entry.id   a8a6f786218a835175d1fa8985577b4f
#
_cell.length_a   1.000
_cell.length_b   1.000
_cell.length_c   1.000
_cell.angle_alpha   90.00
_cell.angle_beta   90.00
_cell.angle_gamma   90.00
#
_symmetry.space_group_name_H-M   'P 1'
#
loop_
_entity.id
_entity.type
_entity.pdbx_description
1 polymer ?
#
loop_
_entity_poly.entity_id
_entity_poly.type
_entity_poly.pdbx_seq_one_letter_code
_entity_poly.pdbx_strand_id
1 'polypeptide(L)'
;NSVLRPLYEMEERGAKLTIVKADKQGNFSLEDMEAAITPKTKAIVCTNGSNLTGNYVDVAAVGEMAHRHGVLLIVDASHTAGVFPIDVQKMNIDVLCFTGHKGLLAPQGTGGLYVREGLTVRPLLSGGSGVQTYNKKHPVEMPTALEAGTLNGHGIAGMNAALAYLEETGIDTIREREQELMWKFYEGVKDIPNVTVYGDFSTKNRCAIVALNIGDYDSAEVSDELLTEYGISTRPGGHCAPLAHDA
;
A
#
# COMPACT_ATOMS: atom_id res chain seq x y z
N ASN A 1 8.31 4.36 2.49
CA ASN A 1 9.11 4.04 3.69
C ASN A 1 8.83 2.63 4.23
N SER A 2 7.57 2.19 4.29
CA SER A 2 7.21 0.86 4.84
C SER A 2 7.79 -0.31 4.04
N VAL A 3 7.98 -0.12 2.74
CA VAL A 3 8.61 -1.09 1.83
C VAL A 3 10.12 -0.90 1.77
N LEU A 4 10.58 0.35 1.59
CA LEU A 4 12.00 0.62 1.32
C LEU A 4 12.91 0.36 2.52
N ARG A 5 12.50 0.77 3.73
CA ARG A 5 13.36 0.62 4.91
C ARG A 5 13.72 -0.84 5.22
N PRO A 6 12.77 -1.79 5.24
CA PRO A 6 13.13 -3.20 5.39
C PRO A 6 14.00 -3.74 4.24
N LEU A 7 13.81 -3.24 3.02
CA LEU A 7 14.63 -3.66 1.87
C LEU A 7 16.06 -3.12 1.96
N TYR A 8 16.26 -1.90 2.43
CA TYR A 8 17.60 -1.35 2.72
C TYR A 8 18.31 -2.14 3.82
N GLU A 9 17.61 -2.54 4.88
CA GLU A 9 18.18 -3.44 5.89
C GLU A 9 18.58 -4.81 5.31
N MET A 10 17.81 -5.33 4.35
CA MET A 10 18.16 -6.57 3.66
C MET A 10 19.39 -6.37 2.76
N GLU A 11 19.54 -5.21 2.15
CA GLU A 11 20.72 -4.86 1.34
C GLU A 11 21.99 -4.83 2.19
N GLU A 12 21.93 -4.24 3.41
CA GLU A 12 23.02 -4.28 4.38
C GLU A 12 23.42 -5.73 4.78
N ARG A 13 22.46 -6.66 4.69
CA ARG A 13 22.68 -8.08 4.95
C ARG A 13 23.12 -8.88 3.72
N GLY A 14 23.40 -8.20 2.60
CA GLY A 14 23.96 -8.79 1.38
C GLY A 14 22.93 -9.13 0.30
N ALA A 15 21.67 -8.74 0.46
CA ALA A 15 20.71 -8.78 -0.65
C ALA A 15 21.05 -7.68 -1.67
N LYS A 16 20.72 -7.88 -2.95
CA LYS A 16 20.81 -6.83 -3.96
C LYS A 16 19.41 -6.26 -4.19
N LEU A 17 19.27 -4.96 -3.95
CA LEU A 17 18.06 -4.22 -4.25
C LEU A 17 18.19 -3.57 -5.63
N THR A 18 17.17 -3.72 -6.47
CA THR A 18 17.01 -2.97 -7.71
C THR A 18 15.70 -2.17 -7.63
N ILE A 19 15.78 -0.86 -7.80
CA ILE A 19 14.62 0.03 -7.76
C ILE A 19 14.25 0.37 -9.20
N VAL A 20 13.05 -0.02 -9.63
CA VAL A 20 12.47 0.40 -10.92
C VAL A 20 11.83 1.76 -10.68
N LYS A 21 12.27 2.76 -11.44
CA LYS A 21 11.79 4.14 -11.31
C LYS A 21 10.46 4.32 -12.03
N ALA A 22 9.61 5.14 -11.46
CA ALA A 22 8.42 5.66 -12.15
C ALA A 22 8.81 6.79 -13.12
N ASP A 23 7.93 7.07 -14.07
CA ASP A 23 8.00 8.26 -14.89
C ASP A 23 7.60 9.53 -14.09
N LYS A 24 7.64 10.71 -14.73
CA LYS A 24 7.25 11.98 -14.11
C LYS A 24 5.78 12.05 -13.69
N GLN A 25 4.94 11.18 -14.22
CA GLN A 25 3.53 11.06 -13.84
C GLN A 25 3.30 10.03 -12.76
N GLY A 26 4.35 9.32 -12.35
CA GLY A 26 4.32 8.29 -11.31
C GLY A 26 3.87 6.91 -11.81
N ASN A 27 3.92 6.65 -13.12
CA ASN A 27 3.61 5.36 -13.71
C ASN A 27 4.84 4.46 -13.78
N PHE A 28 4.65 3.16 -13.59
CA PHE A 28 5.68 2.14 -13.74
C PHE A 28 5.52 1.41 -15.07
N SER A 29 6.65 1.18 -15.74
CA SER A 29 6.71 0.33 -16.92
C SER A 29 6.82 -1.14 -16.52
N LEU A 30 5.93 -1.99 -17.03
CA LEU A 30 6.00 -3.44 -16.81
C LEU A 30 7.24 -4.03 -17.52
N GLU A 31 7.62 -3.49 -18.67
CA GLU A 31 8.80 -3.87 -19.43
C GLU A 31 10.08 -3.58 -18.64
N ASP A 32 10.17 -2.43 -17.97
CA ASP A 32 11.33 -2.07 -17.15
C ASP A 32 11.41 -2.97 -15.91
N MET A 33 10.26 -3.33 -15.32
CA MET A 33 10.21 -4.30 -14.22
C MET A 33 10.70 -5.67 -14.67
N GLU A 34 10.26 -6.15 -15.83
CA GLU A 34 10.66 -7.44 -16.38
C GLU A 34 12.15 -7.44 -16.74
N ALA A 35 12.66 -6.39 -17.35
CA ALA A 35 14.09 -6.23 -17.68
C ALA A 35 15.00 -6.19 -16.43
N ALA A 36 14.47 -5.79 -15.28
CA ALA A 36 15.21 -5.79 -14.02
C ALA A 36 15.31 -7.19 -13.37
N ILE A 37 14.55 -8.18 -13.85
CA ILE A 37 14.59 -9.55 -13.33
C ILE A 37 15.88 -10.24 -13.78
N THR A 38 16.51 -10.91 -12.85
CA THR A 38 17.73 -11.71 -13.07
C THR A 38 17.52 -13.12 -12.54
N PRO A 39 18.37 -14.10 -12.89
CA PRO A 39 18.29 -15.44 -12.29
C PRO A 39 18.46 -15.49 -10.77
N LYS A 40 18.91 -14.40 -10.16
CA LYS A 40 19.06 -14.26 -8.71
C LYS A 40 17.89 -13.53 -8.05
N THR A 41 16.98 -12.96 -8.82
CA THR A 41 15.80 -12.26 -8.29
C THR A 41 14.90 -13.24 -7.54
N LYS A 42 14.52 -12.90 -6.31
CA LYS A 42 13.69 -13.76 -5.44
C LYS A 42 12.28 -13.23 -5.29
N ALA A 43 12.14 -11.91 -5.28
CA ALA A 43 10.84 -11.28 -5.09
C ALA A 43 10.77 -9.92 -5.83
N ILE A 44 9.58 -9.59 -6.27
CA ILE A 44 9.16 -8.24 -6.64
C ILE A 44 8.31 -7.73 -5.49
N VAL A 45 8.59 -6.51 -5.03
CA VAL A 45 7.82 -5.85 -3.97
C VAL A 45 7.26 -4.55 -4.56
N CYS A 46 5.95 -4.40 -4.58
CA CYS A 46 5.31 -3.19 -5.09
C CYS A 46 4.13 -2.76 -4.24
N THR A 47 3.80 -1.48 -4.30
CA THR A 47 2.51 -0.98 -3.80
C THR A 47 1.44 -1.13 -4.87
N ASN A 48 0.21 -1.45 -4.46
CA ASN A 48 -0.91 -1.52 -5.40
C ASN A 48 -1.48 -0.12 -5.74
N GLY A 49 -1.35 0.83 -4.82
CA GLY A 49 -1.76 2.22 -5.02
C GLY A 49 -0.79 3.21 -4.38
N SER A 50 -0.43 4.25 -5.12
CA SER A 50 0.46 5.30 -4.61
C SER A 50 -0.24 6.13 -3.53
N ASN A 51 0.42 6.26 -2.39
CA ASN A 51 -0.05 7.11 -1.28
C ASN A 51 0.19 8.60 -1.52
N LEU A 52 0.87 8.97 -2.58
CA LEU A 52 1.15 10.36 -2.96
C LEU A 52 0.35 10.75 -4.21
N THR A 53 0.59 10.08 -5.32
CA THR A 53 -0.02 10.45 -6.62
C THR A 53 -1.40 9.83 -6.86
N GLY A 54 -1.77 8.82 -6.07
CA GLY A 54 -3.01 8.07 -6.31
C GLY A 54 -2.94 7.08 -7.48
N ASN A 55 -1.81 7.00 -8.20
CA ASN A 55 -1.66 6.05 -9.30
C ASN A 55 -1.86 4.62 -8.83
N TYR A 56 -2.59 3.84 -9.61
CA TYR A 56 -2.86 2.43 -9.38
C TYR A 56 -1.87 1.57 -10.18
N VAL A 57 -1.31 0.56 -9.55
CA VAL A 57 -0.44 -0.42 -10.20
C VAL A 57 -1.26 -1.67 -10.51
N ASP A 58 -1.23 -2.11 -11.76
CA ASP A 58 -1.85 -3.38 -12.18
C ASP A 58 -1.04 -4.56 -11.63
N VAL A 59 -1.33 -4.92 -10.38
CA VAL A 59 -0.66 -6.03 -9.70
C VAL A 59 -0.98 -7.39 -10.31
N ALA A 60 -2.08 -7.52 -11.08
CA ALA A 60 -2.37 -8.76 -11.78
C ALA A 60 -1.38 -8.99 -12.92
N ALA A 61 -1.09 -7.94 -13.72
CA ALA A 61 -0.07 -8.00 -14.76
C ALA A 61 1.33 -8.24 -14.18
N VAL A 62 1.67 -7.58 -13.05
CA VAL A 62 2.94 -7.81 -12.33
C VAL A 62 3.02 -9.24 -11.82
N GLY A 63 1.93 -9.80 -11.28
CA GLY A 63 1.86 -11.16 -10.76
C GLY A 63 2.04 -12.21 -11.84
N GLU A 64 1.38 -12.03 -13.00
CA GLU A 64 1.57 -12.90 -14.15
C GLU A 64 3.04 -12.91 -14.63
N MET A 65 3.63 -11.72 -14.74
CA MET A 65 5.04 -11.57 -15.10
C MET A 65 5.95 -12.25 -14.06
N ALA A 66 5.77 -11.97 -12.77
CA ALA A 66 6.57 -12.55 -11.70
C ALA A 66 6.52 -14.09 -11.71
N HIS A 67 5.34 -14.67 -11.86
CA HIS A 67 5.15 -16.13 -11.91
C HIS A 67 5.78 -16.78 -13.14
N ARG A 68 5.74 -16.13 -14.32
CA ARG A 68 6.45 -16.61 -15.52
C ARG A 68 7.96 -16.77 -15.27
N HIS A 69 8.53 -15.89 -14.44
CA HIS A 69 9.96 -15.91 -14.08
C HIS A 69 10.27 -16.69 -12.80
N GLY A 70 9.28 -17.31 -12.16
CA GLY A 70 9.46 -18.03 -10.89
C GLY A 70 9.87 -17.12 -9.72
N VAL A 71 9.45 -15.85 -9.74
CA VAL A 71 9.75 -14.81 -8.76
C VAL A 71 8.48 -14.56 -7.91
N LEU A 72 8.65 -14.36 -6.60
CA LEU A 72 7.54 -14.07 -5.70
C LEU A 72 7.03 -12.64 -5.90
N LEU A 73 5.71 -12.45 -5.78
CA LEU A 73 5.09 -11.12 -5.72
C LEU A 73 4.62 -10.80 -4.31
N ILE A 74 5.16 -9.71 -3.75
CA ILE A 74 4.79 -9.14 -2.45
C ILE A 74 4.12 -7.78 -2.71
N VAL A 75 2.86 -7.63 -2.26
CA VAL A 75 2.07 -6.43 -2.52
C VAL A 75 1.75 -5.71 -1.22
N ASP A 76 2.03 -4.40 -1.18
CA ASP A 76 1.50 -3.48 -0.18
C ASP A 76 0.18 -2.89 -0.69
N ALA A 77 -0.92 -3.37 -0.14
CA ALA A 77 -2.28 -2.93 -0.46
C ALA A 77 -2.85 -1.94 0.57
N SER A 78 -2.01 -1.27 1.34
CA SER A 78 -2.46 -0.37 2.42
C SER A 78 -3.35 0.79 1.95
N HIS A 79 -3.33 1.14 0.66
CA HIS A 79 -4.18 2.18 0.07
C HIS A 79 -5.31 1.63 -0.80
N THR A 80 -5.33 0.34 -1.05
CA THR A 80 -6.31 -0.27 -1.96
C THR A 80 -7.21 -1.30 -1.27
N ALA A 81 -6.75 -1.92 -0.18
CA ALA A 81 -7.59 -2.81 0.63
C ALA A 81 -8.82 -2.05 1.17
N GLY A 82 -10.01 -2.60 0.92
CA GLY A 82 -11.30 -1.98 1.27
C GLY A 82 -11.84 -0.96 0.25
N VAL A 83 -11.05 -0.64 -0.80
CA VAL A 83 -11.46 0.31 -1.86
C VAL A 83 -11.46 -0.35 -3.24
N PHE A 84 -10.47 -1.19 -3.52
CA PHE A 84 -10.37 -1.92 -4.77
C PHE A 84 -10.58 -3.42 -4.53
N PRO A 85 -11.19 -4.14 -5.49
CA PRO A 85 -11.24 -5.59 -5.40
C PRO A 85 -9.84 -6.17 -5.53
N ILE A 86 -9.46 -7.02 -4.57
CA ILE A 86 -8.19 -7.74 -4.56
C ILE A 86 -8.48 -9.23 -4.43
N ASP A 87 -8.09 -10.00 -5.45
CA ASP A 87 -8.18 -11.46 -5.46
C ASP A 87 -6.76 -12.01 -5.56
N VAL A 88 -6.23 -12.48 -4.45
CA VAL A 88 -4.84 -12.93 -4.36
C VAL A 88 -4.52 -14.09 -5.30
N GLN A 89 -5.50 -14.92 -5.63
CA GLN A 89 -5.30 -16.05 -6.54
C GLN A 89 -5.30 -15.59 -7.99
N LYS A 90 -6.29 -14.80 -8.43
CA LYS A 90 -6.37 -14.28 -9.80
C LYS A 90 -5.24 -13.32 -10.13
N MET A 91 -4.77 -12.56 -9.12
CA MET A 91 -3.68 -11.59 -9.28
C MET A 91 -2.29 -12.22 -9.04
N ASN A 92 -2.21 -13.53 -8.78
CA ASN A 92 -0.96 -14.23 -8.51
C ASN A 92 -0.11 -13.58 -7.40
N ILE A 93 -0.77 -13.13 -6.34
CA ILE A 93 -0.09 -12.50 -5.20
C ILE A 93 0.37 -13.58 -4.23
N ASP A 94 1.66 -13.60 -3.94
CA ASP A 94 2.24 -14.56 -2.99
C ASP A 94 2.16 -14.09 -1.55
N VAL A 95 2.36 -12.77 -1.35
CA VAL A 95 2.23 -12.12 -0.04
C VAL A 95 1.48 -10.79 -0.21
N LEU A 96 0.42 -10.59 0.56
CA LEU A 96 -0.32 -9.34 0.61
C LEU A 96 -0.23 -8.73 2.00
N CYS A 97 0.22 -7.48 2.08
CA CYS A 97 0.27 -6.70 3.31
C CYS A 97 -0.75 -5.58 3.25
N PHE A 98 -1.49 -5.35 4.33
CA PHE A 98 -2.45 -4.25 4.41
C PHE A 98 -2.61 -3.71 5.83
N THR A 99 -3.05 -2.47 5.93
CA THR A 99 -3.39 -1.82 7.20
C THR A 99 -4.89 -1.68 7.37
N GLY A 100 -5.39 -1.80 8.59
CA GLY A 100 -6.83 -1.73 8.86
C GLY A 100 -7.40 -0.31 8.90
N HIS A 101 -6.61 0.67 9.31
CA HIS A 101 -7.09 2.04 9.62
C HIS A 101 -7.24 2.98 8.41
N LYS A 102 -7.14 2.47 7.18
CA LYS A 102 -7.38 3.22 5.94
C LYS A 102 -8.68 2.76 5.28
N GLY A 103 -8.66 2.33 4.04
CA GLY A 103 -9.86 1.91 3.31
C GLY A 103 -10.66 0.76 3.95
N LEU A 104 -10.05 -0.02 4.82
CA LEU A 104 -10.77 -1.02 5.61
C LEU A 104 -11.56 -0.44 6.80
N LEU A 105 -11.44 0.86 7.09
CA LEU A 105 -12.20 1.59 8.13
C LEU A 105 -12.08 1.01 9.54
N ALA A 106 -11.04 0.21 9.80
CA ALA A 106 -10.80 -0.45 11.07
C ALA A 106 -9.98 0.44 12.04
N PRO A 107 -9.90 0.10 13.33
CA PRO A 107 -9.09 0.85 14.31
C PRO A 107 -7.60 0.88 13.95
N GLN A 108 -6.91 1.93 14.39
CA GLN A 108 -5.45 2.01 14.34
C GLN A 108 -4.81 0.82 15.07
N GLY A 109 -3.62 0.41 14.63
CA GLY A 109 -2.93 -0.75 15.20
C GLY A 109 -3.49 -2.08 14.73
N THR A 110 -4.32 -2.09 13.69
CA THR A 110 -4.80 -3.29 13.00
C THR A 110 -4.26 -3.38 11.57
N GLY A 111 -4.21 -4.56 11.06
CA GLY A 111 -3.76 -4.86 9.71
C GLY A 111 -3.70 -6.38 9.50
N GLY A 112 -3.20 -6.80 8.36
CA GLY A 112 -3.08 -8.22 8.06
C GLY A 112 -1.99 -8.52 7.06
N LEU A 113 -1.63 -9.80 7.07
CA LEU A 113 -0.66 -10.40 6.17
C LEU A 113 -1.28 -11.68 5.62
N TYR A 114 -1.45 -11.75 4.30
CA TYR A 114 -1.71 -13.00 3.61
C TYR A 114 -0.40 -13.59 3.12
N VAL A 115 -0.23 -14.88 3.28
CA VAL A 115 0.90 -15.65 2.74
C VAL A 115 0.32 -16.83 1.98
N ARG A 116 0.70 -16.99 0.72
CA ARG A 116 0.27 -18.10 -0.13
C ARG A 116 0.67 -19.43 0.51
N GLU A 117 -0.22 -20.41 0.45
CA GLU A 117 0.02 -21.76 0.91
C GLU A 117 1.29 -22.35 0.27
N GLY A 118 2.08 -23.05 1.06
CA GLY A 118 3.37 -23.63 0.65
C GLY A 118 4.57 -22.69 0.76
N LEU A 119 4.37 -21.39 1.05
CA LEU A 119 5.47 -20.50 1.37
C LEU A 119 5.82 -20.57 2.86
N THR A 120 7.12 -20.64 3.14
CA THR A 120 7.65 -20.57 4.50
C THR A 120 8.17 -19.17 4.78
N VAL A 121 7.60 -18.51 5.80
CA VAL A 121 8.04 -17.21 6.29
C VAL A 121 8.66 -17.40 7.67
N ARG A 122 9.89 -16.94 7.83
CA ARG A 122 10.53 -16.96 9.15
C ARG A 122 9.96 -15.86 10.02
N PRO A 123 9.49 -16.17 11.27
CA PRO A 123 9.03 -15.16 12.20
C PRO A 123 10.09 -14.09 12.46
N LEU A 124 9.69 -12.81 12.44
CA LEU A 124 10.55 -11.70 12.84
C LEU A 124 10.60 -11.60 14.38
N LEU A 125 9.46 -11.84 15.04
CA LEU A 125 9.30 -11.81 16.48
C LEU A 125 9.04 -13.23 17.01
N SER A 126 9.49 -13.51 18.21
CA SER A 126 9.18 -14.73 18.94
C SER A 126 8.81 -14.39 20.38
N GLY A 127 7.87 -15.14 20.96
CA GLY A 127 7.40 -14.88 22.32
C GLY A 127 6.25 -15.79 22.70
N GLY A 128 5.45 -15.39 23.67
CA GLY A 128 4.25 -16.11 24.06
C GLY A 128 3.24 -16.19 22.92
N SER A 129 2.73 -17.38 22.65
CA SER A 129 1.76 -17.63 21.57
C SER A 129 0.39 -18.12 22.08
N GLY A 130 0.28 -18.37 23.39
CA GLY A 130 -0.92 -18.96 23.99
C GLY A 130 -1.08 -20.46 23.73
N VAL A 131 -0.20 -21.06 22.94
CA VAL A 131 -0.21 -22.50 22.59
C VAL A 131 1.18 -23.11 22.78
N GLN A 132 1.25 -24.45 22.83
CA GLN A 132 2.52 -25.21 22.94
C GLN A 132 3.41 -24.76 24.12
N THR A 133 2.83 -24.52 25.29
CA THR A 133 3.47 -23.92 26.47
C THR A 133 4.80 -24.56 26.87
N TYR A 134 4.97 -25.88 26.70
CA TYR A 134 6.16 -26.61 27.06
C TYR A 134 7.21 -26.67 25.94
N ASN A 135 6.89 -26.16 24.74
CA ASN A 135 7.86 -26.10 23.66
C ASN A 135 8.86 -24.96 23.90
N LYS A 136 10.15 -25.26 23.74
CA LYS A 136 11.22 -24.27 23.89
C LYS A 136 11.32 -23.30 22.71
N LYS A 137 10.75 -23.66 21.58
CA LYS A 137 10.79 -22.86 20.34
C LYS A 137 9.42 -22.24 20.08
N HIS A 138 9.43 -21.09 19.43
CA HIS A 138 8.21 -20.47 18.91
C HIS A 138 7.52 -21.41 17.91
N PRO A 139 6.17 -21.47 17.90
CA PRO A 139 5.44 -22.27 16.92
C PRO A 139 5.82 -21.95 15.48
N VAL A 140 5.79 -22.95 14.62
CA VAL A 140 6.11 -22.82 13.19
C VAL A 140 4.88 -22.90 12.31
N GLU A 141 3.76 -23.29 12.87
CA GLU A 141 2.49 -23.45 12.17
C GLU A 141 1.81 -22.09 11.97
N MET A 142 1.40 -21.81 10.75
CA MET A 142 0.61 -20.62 10.43
C MET A 142 -0.83 -20.75 10.96
N PRO A 143 -1.47 -19.67 11.40
CA PRO A 143 -0.98 -18.28 11.47
C PRO A 143 -0.13 -17.98 12.72
N THR A 144 -0.08 -18.86 13.71
CA THR A 144 0.55 -18.66 15.03
C THR A 144 2.05 -18.32 14.92
N ALA A 145 2.72 -18.87 13.89
CA ALA A 145 4.13 -18.58 13.63
C ALA A 145 4.44 -17.08 13.50
N LEU A 146 3.50 -16.27 13.01
CA LEU A 146 3.69 -14.84 12.81
C LEU A 146 3.00 -13.98 13.88
N GLU A 147 2.41 -14.62 14.90
CA GLU A 147 1.68 -13.96 15.99
C GLU A 147 2.41 -14.16 17.33
N ALA A 148 3.21 -13.19 17.72
CA ALA A 148 3.93 -13.21 19.00
C ALA A 148 3.30 -12.24 20.00
N GLY A 149 2.98 -12.72 21.20
CA GLY A 149 2.34 -11.95 22.25
C GLY A 149 0.81 -12.08 22.27
N THR A 150 0.17 -11.38 23.21
CA THR A 150 -1.29 -11.30 23.27
C THR A 150 -1.82 -10.46 22.12
N LEU A 151 -2.73 -11.03 21.34
CA LEU A 151 -3.30 -10.34 20.20
C LEU A 151 -4.12 -9.11 20.61
N ASN A 152 -4.19 -8.12 19.73
CA ASN A 152 -5.04 -6.93 19.88
C ASN A 152 -6.52 -7.28 19.67
N GLY A 153 -7.12 -7.98 20.65
CA GLY A 153 -8.50 -8.46 20.54
C GLY A 153 -9.52 -7.33 20.32
N HIS A 154 -9.32 -6.17 20.92
CA HIS A 154 -10.21 -5.00 20.73
C HIS A 154 -10.12 -4.47 19.31
N GLY A 155 -8.92 -4.32 18.78
CA GLY A 155 -8.71 -3.89 17.39
C GLY A 155 -9.25 -4.90 16.39
N ILE A 156 -9.06 -6.20 16.62
CA ILE A 156 -9.59 -7.27 15.76
C ILE A 156 -11.12 -7.28 15.77
N ALA A 157 -11.76 -7.09 16.94
CA ALA A 157 -13.22 -6.96 17.03
C ALA A 157 -13.74 -5.72 16.26
N GLY A 158 -13.03 -4.59 16.37
CA GLY A 158 -13.32 -3.39 15.59
C GLY A 158 -13.14 -3.61 14.08
N MET A 159 -12.10 -4.34 13.68
CA MET A 159 -11.90 -4.71 12.26
C MET A 159 -13.03 -5.61 11.76
N ASN A 160 -13.49 -6.57 12.55
CA ASN A 160 -14.63 -7.41 12.17
C ASN A 160 -15.90 -6.60 11.92
N ALA A 161 -16.18 -5.60 12.78
CA ALA A 161 -17.32 -4.71 12.57
C ALA A 161 -17.15 -3.83 11.32
N ALA A 162 -15.95 -3.33 11.06
CA ALA A 162 -15.64 -2.55 9.86
C ALA A 162 -15.81 -3.39 8.57
N LEU A 163 -15.34 -4.64 8.58
CA LEU A 163 -15.52 -5.56 7.43
C LEU A 163 -17.00 -5.86 7.18
N ALA A 164 -17.81 -6.06 8.23
CA ALA A 164 -19.26 -6.24 8.08
C ALA A 164 -19.92 -5.01 7.45
N TYR A 165 -19.51 -3.79 7.86
CA TYR A 165 -20.00 -2.55 7.26
C TYR A 165 -19.60 -2.44 5.78
N LEU A 166 -18.36 -2.79 5.42
CA LEU A 166 -17.89 -2.79 4.02
C LEU A 166 -18.66 -3.81 3.17
N GLU A 167 -18.97 -4.97 3.72
CA GLU A 167 -19.74 -6.00 3.05
C GLU A 167 -21.21 -5.55 2.82
N GLU A 168 -21.83 -4.91 3.82
CA GLU A 168 -23.19 -4.37 3.72
C GLU A 168 -23.29 -3.20 2.74
N THR A 169 -22.32 -2.26 2.81
CA THR A 169 -22.32 -1.04 1.98
C THR A 169 -21.86 -1.32 0.55
N GLY A 170 -20.96 -2.28 0.39
CA GLY A 170 -20.27 -2.57 -0.86
C GLY A 170 -19.06 -1.66 -1.12
N ILE A 171 -17.89 -2.26 -1.35
CA ILE A 171 -16.66 -1.51 -1.61
C ILE A 171 -16.74 -0.68 -2.91
N ASP A 172 -17.49 -1.14 -3.91
CA ASP A 172 -17.69 -0.39 -5.15
C ASP A 172 -18.48 0.90 -4.91
N THR A 173 -19.52 0.86 -4.07
CA THR A 173 -20.29 2.05 -3.68
C THR A 173 -19.42 3.11 -3.00
N ILE A 174 -18.56 2.66 -2.07
CA ILE A 174 -17.62 3.55 -1.37
C ILE A 174 -16.63 4.14 -2.37
N ARG A 175 -16.04 3.29 -3.22
CA ARG A 175 -15.08 3.72 -4.25
C ARG A 175 -15.69 4.72 -5.22
N GLU A 176 -16.89 4.47 -5.72
CA GLU A 176 -17.59 5.39 -6.61
C GLU A 176 -17.79 6.77 -5.98
N ARG A 177 -18.15 6.81 -4.69
CA ARG A 177 -18.29 8.07 -3.97
C ARG A 177 -16.96 8.79 -3.78
N GLU A 178 -15.90 8.07 -3.41
CA GLU A 178 -14.56 8.63 -3.30
C GLU A 178 -14.06 9.18 -4.63
N GLN A 179 -14.28 8.44 -5.72
CA GLN A 179 -13.91 8.86 -7.07
C GLN A 179 -14.69 10.10 -7.51
N GLU A 180 -15.99 10.16 -7.29
CA GLU A 180 -16.82 11.34 -7.59
C GLU A 180 -16.25 12.59 -6.93
N LEU A 181 -15.95 12.51 -5.63
CA LEU A 181 -15.42 13.65 -4.86
C LEU A 181 -14.01 14.04 -5.33
N MET A 182 -13.16 13.07 -5.57
CA MET A 182 -11.79 13.28 -6.06
C MET A 182 -11.80 13.98 -7.44
N TRP A 183 -12.61 13.48 -8.38
CA TRP A 183 -12.71 14.10 -9.71
C TRP A 183 -13.30 15.50 -9.63
N LYS A 184 -14.32 15.71 -8.79
CA LYS A 184 -14.88 17.05 -8.58
C LYS A 184 -13.82 18.04 -8.06
N PHE A 185 -12.98 17.59 -7.12
CA PHE A 185 -11.88 18.41 -6.60
C PHE A 185 -10.83 18.66 -7.69
N TYR A 186 -10.37 17.61 -8.37
CA TYR A 186 -9.37 17.71 -9.44
C TYR A 186 -9.79 18.68 -10.54
N GLU A 187 -11.03 18.55 -11.06
CA GLU A 187 -11.57 19.44 -12.07
C GLU A 187 -11.67 20.89 -11.60
N GLY A 188 -11.89 21.09 -10.32
CA GLY A 188 -11.95 22.42 -9.71
C GLY A 188 -10.60 23.10 -9.54
N VAL A 189 -9.50 22.33 -9.43
CA VAL A 189 -8.17 22.90 -9.11
C VAL A 189 -7.18 22.86 -10.26
N LYS A 190 -7.31 21.94 -11.22
CA LYS A 190 -6.32 21.69 -12.27
C LYS A 190 -5.96 22.89 -13.14
N ASP A 191 -6.89 23.83 -13.33
CA ASP A 191 -6.74 24.99 -14.18
C ASP A 191 -6.52 26.30 -13.39
N ILE A 192 -6.36 26.21 -12.08
CA ILE A 192 -6.04 27.38 -11.24
C ILE A 192 -4.59 27.81 -11.52
N PRO A 193 -4.34 29.11 -11.82
CA PRO A 193 -2.98 29.59 -11.99
C PRO A 193 -2.06 29.27 -10.81
N ASN A 194 -0.84 28.84 -11.09
CA ASN A 194 0.18 28.45 -10.12
C ASN A 194 -0.13 27.16 -9.34
N VAL A 195 -1.19 26.43 -9.66
CA VAL A 195 -1.42 25.08 -9.12
C VAL A 195 -0.79 24.06 -10.05
N THR A 196 0.04 23.19 -9.49
CA THR A 196 0.60 22.02 -10.17
C THR A 196 0.04 20.77 -9.54
N VAL A 197 -0.66 19.94 -10.32
CA VAL A 197 -1.22 18.65 -9.85
C VAL A 197 -0.32 17.52 -10.33
N TYR A 198 -0.04 16.56 -9.41
CA TYR A 198 0.84 15.43 -9.64
C TYR A 198 0.07 14.11 -9.75
N GLY A 199 0.54 13.24 -10.61
CA GLY A 199 -0.03 11.91 -10.87
C GLY A 199 -0.68 11.82 -12.25
N ASP A 200 -1.08 10.61 -12.61
CA ASP A 200 -1.74 10.34 -13.89
C ASP A 200 -3.27 10.45 -13.76
N PHE A 201 -3.86 11.48 -14.32
CA PHE A 201 -5.30 11.71 -14.39
C PHE A 201 -5.90 11.34 -15.76
N SER A 202 -5.15 10.69 -16.64
CA SER A 202 -5.67 10.16 -17.91
C SER A 202 -6.55 8.92 -17.71
N THR A 203 -6.43 8.25 -16.57
CA THR A 203 -7.21 7.05 -16.22
C THR A 203 -8.11 7.28 -15.00
N LYS A 204 -9.28 6.64 -15.01
CA LYS A 204 -10.19 6.58 -13.86
C LYS A 204 -9.81 5.50 -12.84
N ASN A 205 -8.91 4.59 -13.22
CA ASN A 205 -8.45 3.51 -12.33
C ASN A 205 -7.29 4.02 -11.46
N ARG A 206 -7.64 4.78 -10.42
CA ARG A 206 -6.70 5.39 -9.48
C ARG A 206 -7.30 5.52 -8.08
N CYS A 207 -6.46 5.64 -7.05
CA CYS A 207 -6.92 5.97 -5.71
C CYS A 207 -7.45 7.41 -5.67
N ALA A 208 -8.40 7.68 -4.78
CA ALA A 208 -9.03 9.00 -4.62
C ALA A 208 -8.09 9.99 -3.89
N ILE A 209 -6.95 10.29 -4.50
CA ILE A 209 -5.91 11.18 -4.00
C ILE A 209 -5.63 12.24 -5.07
N VAL A 210 -5.54 13.51 -4.66
CA VAL A 210 -5.04 14.61 -5.48
C VAL A 210 -3.89 15.25 -4.75
N ALA A 211 -2.67 15.07 -5.27
CA ALA A 211 -1.47 15.75 -4.78
C ALA A 211 -1.24 17.01 -5.61
N LEU A 212 -1.02 18.13 -4.95
CA LEU A 212 -0.77 19.40 -5.63
C LEU A 212 0.21 20.28 -4.84
N ASN A 213 0.84 21.19 -5.57
CA ASN A 213 1.55 22.34 -5.02
C ASN A 213 0.93 23.63 -5.53
N ILE A 214 1.07 24.71 -4.76
CA ILE A 214 0.66 26.07 -5.15
C ILE A 214 1.92 26.90 -5.27
N GLY A 215 2.39 27.14 -6.48
CA GLY A 215 3.65 27.82 -6.74
C GLY A 215 4.80 27.29 -5.88
N ASP A 216 5.58 28.19 -5.29
CA ASP A 216 6.71 27.90 -4.42
C ASP A 216 6.36 28.00 -2.92
N TYR A 217 5.07 28.02 -2.56
CA TYR A 217 4.65 28.08 -1.16
C TYR A 217 4.99 26.78 -0.42
N ASP A 218 5.38 26.93 0.86
CA ASP A 218 5.60 25.78 1.72
C ASP A 218 4.28 25.01 1.93
N SER A 219 4.31 23.70 1.74
CA SER A 219 3.11 22.87 1.82
C SER A 219 2.50 22.81 3.22
N ALA A 220 3.28 23.03 4.28
CA ALA A 220 2.78 23.08 5.65
C ALA A 220 2.05 24.39 5.92
N GLU A 221 2.58 25.53 5.41
CA GLU A 221 1.91 26.84 5.52
C GLU A 221 0.56 26.81 4.76
N VAL A 222 0.56 26.29 3.52
CA VAL A 222 -0.67 26.13 2.74
C VAL A 222 -1.70 25.24 3.47
N SER A 223 -1.25 24.12 4.05
CA SER A 223 -2.13 23.21 4.78
C SER A 223 -2.71 23.85 6.04
N ASP A 224 -1.92 24.66 6.76
CA ASP A 224 -2.36 25.37 7.96
C ASP A 224 -3.39 26.45 7.61
N GLU A 225 -3.15 27.25 6.58
CA GLU A 225 -4.09 28.27 6.11
C GLU A 225 -5.41 27.66 5.64
N LEU A 226 -5.35 26.56 4.85
CA LEU A 226 -6.55 25.85 4.41
C LEU A 226 -7.37 25.34 5.59
N LEU A 227 -6.72 24.84 6.64
CA LEU A 227 -7.40 24.36 7.82
C LEU A 227 -7.99 25.50 8.65
N THR A 228 -7.21 26.55 8.93
CA THR A 228 -7.60 27.64 9.87
C THR A 228 -8.63 28.59 9.27
N GLU A 229 -8.48 28.95 8.00
CA GLU A 229 -9.35 29.94 7.35
C GLU A 229 -10.55 29.30 6.65
N TYR A 230 -10.42 28.07 6.15
CA TYR A 230 -11.43 27.44 5.31
C TYR A 230 -11.96 26.11 5.85
N GLY A 231 -11.39 25.57 6.96
CA GLY A 231 -11.79 24.28 7.52
C GLY A 231 -11.45 23.08 6.61
N ILE A 232 -10.50 23.24 5.69
CA ILE A 232 -10.09 22.21 4.74
C ILE A 232 -8.85 21.49 5.28
N SER A 233 -9.03 20.24 5.68
CA SER A 233 -7.92 19.40 6.17
C SER A 233 -7.17 18.79 5.01
N THR A 234 -5.86 19.02 4.96
CA THR A 234 -4.95 18.43 3.98
C THR A 234 -3.76 17.78 4.69
N ARG A 235 -2.92 17.06 3.96
CA ARG A 235 -1.70 16.47 4.49
C ARG A 235 -0.48 17.03 3.76
N PRO A 236 0.35 17.86 4.42
CA PRO A 236 1.55 18.43 3.81
C PRO A 236 2.76 17.46 3.84
N GLY A 237 3.81 17.78 3.10
CA GLY A 237 5.13 17.17 3.17
C GLY A 237 5.31 15.90 2.35
N GLY A 238 6.37 15.16 2.64
CA GLY A 238 6.89 14.07 1.81
C GLY A 238 6.09 12.75 1.79
N HIS A 239 4.99 12.62 2.53
CA HIS A 239 4.02 11.50 2.50
C HIS A 239 4.63 10.09 2.61
N CYS A 240 5.81 9.93 3.22
CA CYS A 240 6.53 8.66 3.30
C CYS A 240 6.91 8.06 1.93
N ALA A 241 7.00 8.88 0.88
CA ALA A 241 7.25 8.47 -0.50
C ALA A 241 8.47 9.19 -1.11
N PRO A 242 9.69 9.07 -0.51
CA PRO A 242 10.85 9.87 -0.93
C PRO A 242 11.18 9.70 -2.40
N LEU A 243 11.15 8.47 -2.94
CA LEU A 243 11.50 8.22 -4.34
C LEU A 243 10.49 8.79 -5.35
N ALA A 244 9.27 9.06 -4.93
CA ALA A 244 8.27 9.70 -5.79
C ALA A 244 8.51 11.21 -5.93
N HIS A 245 9.30 11.80 -5.05
CA HIS A 245 9.73 13.20 -5.16
C HIS A 245 11.03 13.36 -5.99
N ASP A 246 11.73 12.24 -6.25
CA ASP A 246 12.97 12.20 -7.03
C ASP A 246 12.71 11.81 -8.51
N ALA A 247 11.45 11.61 -8.91
CA ALA A 247 11.04 11.13 -10.23
C ALA A 247 10.78 12.26 -11.26
#